data_837f2230f58b1a3918582529924bba6c
#
_entry.id   837f2230f58b1a3918582529924bba6c
#
_cell.length_a   1.000
_cell.length_b   1.000
_cell.length_c   1.000
_cell.angle_alpha   90.00
_cell.angle_beta   90.00
_cell.angle_gamma   90.00
#
_symmetry.space_group_name_H-M   'P 1'
#
loop_
_entity.id
_entity.type
_entity.pdbx_description
1 polymer ?
#
loop_
_entity_poly.entity_id
_entity_poly.type
_entity_poly.pdbx_seq_one_letter_code
_entity_poly.pdbx_strand_id
1 'polypeptide(L)'
;MLFVHEVHKVDGRKEDEFEAAYRDGWMPLLAKGDDARLLWYANHAHGSGVSYQVVTITGVRDGAAWERLARRMQQGDLHDWACETDTYRHEVTARIMLPVYWSRIQDVDFDTVPTDGSEHELSLFMEDTGWPYVPIDDYIKMWDELYSQPITRHAEGTGTVSIDIQACFQNAFGTGLRREAMLWQRIPNPETVLHLLTHDLDPEMRKPGTYMYDSLEYRDQWESKLLRTSKWSPLY
;
A
#
# COMPACT_ATOMS: atom_id res chain seq x y z
N MET A 1 0.15 -6.50 -14.37
CA MET A 1 0.45 -5.11 -13.94
C MET A 1 1.56 -5.10 -12.92
N LEU A 2 2.34 -4.03 -12.82
CA LEU A 2 3.32 -3.78 -11.75
C LEU A 2 2.76 -2.67 -10.85
N PHE A 3 3.17 -2.68 -9.58
CA PHE A 3 2.83 -1.63 -8.63
C PHE A 3 4.12 -1.06 -8.04
N VAL A 4 4.36 0.23 -8.23
CA VAL A 4 5.47 0.92 -7.59
C VAL A 4 4.97 1.46 -6.27
N HIS A 5 5.48 0.88 -5.20
CA HIS A 5 5.20 1.28 -3.83
C HIS A 5 6.36 2.15 -3.33
N GLU A 6 6.06 3.34 -2.90
CA GLU A 6 7.05 4.30 -2.41
C GLU A 6 6.67 4.77 -1.01
N VAL A 7 7.68 4.86 -0.17
CA VAL A 7 7.60 5.46 1.17
C VAL A 7 8.48 6.70 1.18
N HIS A 8 7.86 7.86 1.32
CA HIS A 8 8.53 9.16 1.31
C HIS A 8 8.66 9.69 2.72
N LYS A 9 9.84 10.19 3.06
CA LYS A 9 10.08 10.95 4.29
C LYS A 9 10.13 12.43 3.94
N VAL A 10 8.98 13.07 4.07
CA VAL A 10 8.78 14.46 3.64
C VAL A 10 9.38 15.42 4.66
N ASP A 11 9.94 16.56 4.21
CA ASP A 11 10.24 17.69 5.08
C ASP A 11 8.92 18.25 5.62
N GLY A 12 8.75 18.27 6.93
CA GLY A 12 7.49 18.68 7.56
C GLY A 12 7.09 20.13 7.29
N ARG A 13 7.98 20.97 6.74
CA ARG A 13 7.65 22.33 6.29
C ARG A 13 7.18 22.35 4.84
N LYS A 14 7.27 21.19 4.15
CA LYS A 14 7.00 21.02 2.72
C LYS A 14 5.90 20.00 2.46
N GLU A 15 5.16 19.63 3.49
CA GLU A 15 4.10 18.63 3.37
C GLU A 15 3.04 19.04 2.35
N ASP A 16 2.58 20.31 2.43
CA ASP A 16 1.56 20.84 1.52
C ASP A 16 2.07 20.93 0.06
N GLU A 17 3.32 21.36 -0.13
CA GLU A 17 3.94 21.43 -1.46
C GLU A 17 4.17 20.02 -2.04
N PHE A 18 4.57 19.06 -1.20
CA PHE A 18 4.72 17.67 -1.61
C PHE A 18 3.38 17.06 -2.04
N GLU A 19 2.33 17.27 -1.26
CA GLU A 19 0.98 16.82 -1.59
C GLU A 19 0.47 17.46 -2.87
N ALA A 20 0.64 18.77 -3.03
CA ALA A 20 0.27 19.49 -4.26
C ALA A 20 1.05 18.98 -5.49
N ALA A 21 2.36 18.69 -5.33
CA ALA A 21 3.16 18.13 -6.43
C ALA A 21 2.60 16.78 -6.93
N TYR A 22 2.06 15.95 -6.06
CA TYR A 22 1.42 14.69 -6.44
C TYR A 22 0.03 14.90 -7.05
N ARG A 23 -0.82 15.71 -6.44
CA ARG A 23 -2.18 15.98 -6.90
C ARG A 23 -2.19 16.73 -8.22
N ASP A 24 -1.47 17.86 -8.28
CA ASP A 24 -1.54 18.82 -9.41
C ASP A 24 -0.47 18.57 -10.47
N GLY A 25 0.56 17.76 -10.14
CA GLY A 25 1.68 17.39 -11.01
C GLY A 25 1.64 15.93 -11.43
N TRP A 26 1.94 15.00 -10.51
CA TRP A 26 2.10 13.57 -10.84
C TRP A 26 0.88 12.95 -11.51
N MET A 27 -0.30 13.11 -10.93
CA MET A 27 -1.53 12.56 -11.48
C MET A 27 -1.80 13.03 -12.91
N PRO A 28 -1.88 14.35 -13.21
CA PRO A 28 -2.17 14.80 -14.57
C PRO A 28 -1.02 14.53 -15.55
N LEU A 29 0.24 14.47 -15.08
CA LEU A 29 1.37 14.11 -15.94
C LEU A 29 1.35 12.63 -16.34
N LEU A 30 0.95 11.73 -15.44
CA LEU A 30 0.75 10.32 -15.76
C LEU A 30 -0.44 10.13 -16.70
N ALA A 31 -1.51 10.91 -16.51
CA ALA A 31 -2.73 10.84 -17.32
C ALA A 31 -2.54 11.24 -18.80
N LYS A 32 -1.41 11.88 -19.16
CA LYS A 32 -1.06 12.16 -20.56
C LYS A 32 -0.73 10.92 -21.38
N GLY A 33 -0.56 9.77 -20.73
CA GLY A 33 -0.26 8.48 -21.35
C GLY A 33 -1.00 7.34 -20.66
N ASP A 34 -0.82 6.13 -21.21
CA ASP A 34 -1.50 4.92 -20.73
C ASP A 34 -0.58 3.98 -19.96
N ASP A 35 0.62 4.43 -19.62
CA ASP A 35 1.63 3.57 -18.98
C ASP A 35 1.42 3.38 -17.49
N ALA A 36 0.91 4.40 -16.80
CA ALA A 36 0.81 4.40 -15.36
C ALA A 36 -0.31 5.31 -14.82
N ARG A 37 -0.77 5.04 -13.59
CA ARG A 37 -1.67 5.90 -12.79
C ARG A 37 -1.26 5.86 -11.35
N LEU A 38 -1.31 7.01 -10.66
CA LEU A 38 -1.33 7.03 -9.20
C LEU A 38 -2.61 6.34 -8.74
N LEU A 39 -2.50 5.42 -7.81
CA LEU A 39 -3.65 4.68 -7.26
C LEU A 39 -3.96 5.14 -5.84
N TRP A 40 -2.95 5.24 -4.99
CA TRP A 40 -3.13 5.71 -3.62
C TRP A 40 -2.07 6.75 -3.25
N TYR A 41 -2.52 7.75 -2.51
CA TYR A 41 -1.68 8.67 -1.76
C TYR A 41 -2.19 8.66 -0.32
N ALA A 42 -1.35 8.20 0.61
CA ALA A 42 -1.74 8.01 2.00
C ALA A 42 -0.67 8.53 2.96
N ASN A 43 -1.10 9.27 3.97
CA ASN A 43 -0.26 9.77 5.05
C ASN A 43 -0.26 8.76 6.21
N HIS A 44 0.83 8.64 6.96
CA HIS A 44 0.76 7.98 8.25
C HIS A 44 -0.30 8.64 9.12
N ALA A 45 -1.19 7.83 9.69
CA ALA A 45 -2.17 8.35 10.63
C ALA A 45 -1.46 8.93 11.86
N HIS A 46 -1.89 10.11 12.31
CA HIS A 46 -1.22 10.82 13.40
C HIS A 46 -1.07 9.95 14.64
N GLY A 47 0.16 9.86 15.16
CA GLY A 47 0.48 9.06 16.34
C GLY A 47 0.69 7.56 16.08
N SER A 48 0.59 7.08 14.83
CA SER A 48 0.74 5.65 14.50
C SER A 48 2.13 5.27 13.98
N GLY A 49 3.03 6.22 13.82
CA GLY A 49 4.38 5.95 13.29
C GLY A 49 5.21 7.20 13.09
N VAL A 50 6.10 7.16 12.12
CA VAL A 50 7.00 8.26 11.80
C VAL A 50 6.21 9.43 11.20
N SER A 51 6.38 10.63 11.77
CA SER A 51 5.73 11.85 11.26
C SER A 51 6.23 12.21 9.86
N TYR A 52 5.35 12.85 9.09
CA TYR A 52 5.64 13.30 7.71
C TYR A 52 6.07 12.17 6.78
N GLN A 53 5.59 10.98 7.04
CA GLN A 53 5.80 9.86 6.14
C GLN A 53 4.54 9.67 5.27
N VAL A 54 4.77 9.61 3.95
CA VAL A 54 3.74 9.42 2.95
C VAL A 54 4.02 8.12 2.20
N VAL A 55 2.97 7.35 1.97
CA VAL A 55 3.00 6.14 1.12
C VAL A 55 2.25 6.43 -0.17
N THR A 56 2.88 6.15 -1.30
CA THR A 56 2.22 6.20 -2.61
C THR A 56 2.28 4.84 -3.30
N ILE A 57 1.22 4.49 -4.02
CA ILE A 57 1.20 3.31 -4.89
C ILE A 57 0.81 3.77 -6.29
N THR A 58 1.72 3.57 -7.25
CA THR A 58 1.50 3.83 -8.66
C THR A 58 1.34 2.50 -9.41
N GLY A 59 0.21 2.30 -10.06
CA GLY A 59 0.01 1.18 -10.98
C GLY A 59 0.74 1.45 -12.29
N VAL A 60 1.46 0.45 -12.79
CA VAL A 60 2.19 0.50 -14.06
C VAL A 60 1.79 -0.70 -14.90
N ARG A 61 1.39 -0.47 -16.15
CA ARG A 61 0.77 -1.48 -17.02
C ARG A 61 1.57 -2.78 -17.14
N ASP A 62 2.88 -2.63 -17.42
CA ASP A 62 3.81 -3.74 -17.59
C ASP A 62 5.27 -3.29 -17.46
N GLY A 63 6.22 -4.21 -17.66
CA GLY A 63 7.65 -3.91 -17.58
C GLY A 63 8.13 -2.91 -18.64
N ALA A 64 7.55 -2.93 -19.85
CA ALA A 64 7.89 -1.96 -20.90
C ALA A 64 7.37 -0.56 -20.56
N ALA A 65 6.17 -0.46 -19.99
CA ALA A 65 5.62 0.79 -19.47
C ALA A 65 6.46 1.33 -18.30
N TRP A 66 6.95 0.45 -17.43
CA TRP A 66 7.88 0.85 -16.36
C TRP A 66 9.18 1.42 -16.91
N GLU A 67 9.77 0.78 -17.93
CA GLU A 67 10.98 1.29 -18.57
C GLU A 67 10.75 2.68 -19.20
N ARG A 68 9.61 2.88 -19.88
CA ARG A 68 9.25 4.18 -20.45
C ARG A 68 9.07 5.24 -19.36
N LEU A 69 8.37 4.90 -18.27
CA LEU A 69 8.18 5.77 -17.12
C LEU A 69 9.53 6.17 -16.50
N ALA A 70 10.43 5.21 -16.28
CA ALA A 70 11.77 5.47 -15.76
C ALA A 70 12.56 6.44 -16.66
N ARG A 71 12.49 6.27 -17.99
CA ARG A 71 13.12 7.20 -18.94
C ARG A 71 12.52 8.60 -18.89
N ARG A 72 11.19 8.72 -18.77
CA ARG A 72 10.50 10.00 -18.60
C ARG A 72 10.95 10.73 -17.32
N MET A 73 11.11 9.98 -16.22
CA MET A 73 11.61 10.51 -14.95
C MET A 73 13.07 10.98 -15.02
N GLN A 74 13.93 10.22 -15.70
CA GLN A 74 15.37 10.48 -15.73
C GLN A 74 15.79 11.56 -16.75
N GLN A 75 15.12 11.63 -17.89
CA GLN A 75 15.56 12.43 -19.03
C GLN A 75 14.39 13.02 -19.86
N GLY A 76 13.15 12.76 -19.48
CA GLY A 76 11.94 13.14 -20.23
C GLY A 76 11.14 14.25 -19.57
N ASP A 77 9.86 14.27 -19.90
CA ASP A 77 8.89 15.28 -19.50
C ASP A 77 8.53 15.26 -17.99
N LEU A 78 8.91 14.21 -17.28
CA LEU A 78 8.72 14.10 -15.84
C LEU A 78 9.98 14.48 -15.03
N HIS A 79 11.09 14.80 -15.70
CA HIS A 79 12.36 15.06 -15.03
C HIS A 79 12.30 16.29 -14.11
N ASP A 80 11.74 17.38 -14.60
CA ASP A 80 11.64 18.63 -13.82
C ASP A 80 10.75 18.41 -12.58
N TRP A 81 9.63 17.71 -12.74
CA TRP A 81 8.76 17.32 -11.61
C TRP A 81 9.51 16.47 -10.59
N ALA A 82 10.29 15.48 -11.04
CA ALA A 82 11.06 14.61 -10.16
C ALA A 82 12.11 15.40 -9.37
N CYS A 83 12.86 16.28 -10.03
CA CYS A 83 13.85 17.13 -9.38
C CYS A 83 13.22 18.10 -8.37
N GLU A 84 12.08 18.68 -8.69
CA GLU A 84 11.34 19.55 -7.78
C GLU A 84 10.85 18.78 -6.55
N THR A 85 10.20 17.64 -6.76
CA THR A 85 9.65 16.79 -5.69
C THR A 85 10.75 16.30 -4.74
N ASP A 86 11.95 16.01 -5.25
CA ASP A 86 13.10 15.61 -4.43
C ASP A 86 13.55 16.72 -3.48
N THR A 87 13.22 18.00 -3.72
CA THR A 87 13.51 19.10 -2.79
C THR A 87 12.55 19.16 -1.60
N TYR A 88 11.44 18.41 -1.64
CA TYR A 88 10.41 18.39 -0.60
C TYR A 88 10.54 17.19 0.35
N ARG A 89 11.47 16.27 0.09
CA ARG A 89 11.64 15.05 0.88
C ARG A 89 13.11 14.80 1.21
N HIS A 90 13.35 14.19 2.37
CA HIS A 90 14.67 13.77 2.80
C HIS A 90 15.08 12.44 2.17
N GLU A 91 14.10 11.55 1.93
CA GLU A 91 14.35 10.17 1.55
C GLU A 91 13.14 9.58 0.83
N VAL A 92 13.38 8.67 -0.09
CA VAL A 92 12.36 7.79 -0.65
C VAL A 92 12.89 6.37 -0.73
N THR A 93 12.07 5.42 -0.28
CA THR A 93 12.31 3.99 -0.49
C THR A 93 11.26 3.46 -1.45
N ALA A 94 11.69 2.90 -2.58
CA ALA A 94 10.80 2.39 -3.61
C ALA A 94 10.96 0.88 -3.80
N ARG A 95 9.85 0.21 -4.08
CA ARG A 95 9.77 -1.23 -4.39
C ARG A 95 8.84 -1.44 -5.58
N ILE A 96 9.20 -2.37 -6.45
CA ILE A 96 8.27 -2.88 -7.45
C ILE A 96 7.59 -4.09 -6.85
N MET A 97 6.27 -4.08 -6.85
CA MET A 97 5.42 -5.10 -6.27
C MET A 97 4.63 -5.81 -7.37
N LEU A 98 4.43 -7.11 -7.18
CA LEU A 98 3.58 -7.95 -8.02
C LEU A 98 2.40 -8.47 -7.20
N PRO A 99 1.18 -8.49 -7.73
CA PRO A 99 0.05 -9.06 -7.03
C PRO A 99 0.24 -10.58 -6.88
N VAL A 100 -0.12 -11.11 -5.72
CA VAL A 100 -0.12 -12.56 -5.50
C VAL A 100 -1.37 -13.19 -6.13
N TYR A 101 -1.40 -14.51 -6.31
CA TYR A 101 -2.45 -15.21 -7.05
C TYR A 101 -3.89 -14.98 -6.54
N TRP A 102 -4.04 -14.71 -5.25
CA TRP A 102 -5.34 -14.46 -4.62
C TRP A 102 -5.62 -12.96 -4.36
N SER A 103 -4.73 -12.07 -4.73
CA SER A 103 -4.95 -10.62 -4.59
C SER A 103 -6.20 -10.20 -5.36
N ARG A 104 -7.07 -9.42 -4.73
CA ARG A 104 -8.29 -8.89 -5.39
C ARG A 104 -7.95 -7.95 -6.55
N ILE A 105 -6.86 -7.21 -6.41
CA ILE A 105 -6.35 -6.33 -7.45
C ILE A 105 -5.21 -7.07 -8.17
N GLN A 106 -5.49 -7.55 -9.39
CA GLN A 106 -4.52 -8.12 -10.31
C GLN A 106 -4.11 -7.09 -11.38
N ASP A 107 -5.10 -6.39 -11.88
CA ASP A 107 -4.99 -5.29 -12.84
C ASP A 107 -5.95 -4.17 -12.45
N VAL A 108 -5.64 -2.96 -12.89
CA VAL A 108 -6.49 -1.77 -12.71
C VAL A 108 -6.80 -1.19 -14.10
N ASP A 109 -8.07 -0.98 -14.36
CA ASP A 109 -8.49 -0.23 -15.55
C ASP A 109 -8.18 1.25 -15.33
N PHE A 110 -7.17 1.76 -16.02
CA PHE A 110 -6.70 3.13 -15.89
C PHE A 110 -7.72 4.18 -16.32
N ASP A 111 -8.69 3.80 -17.14
CA ASP A 111 -9.77 4.71 -17.54
C ASP A 111 -10.76 4.98 -16.42
N THR A 112 -10.78 4.13 -15.39
CA THR A 112 -11.64 4.28 -14.20
C THR A 112 -10.96 5.01 -13.05
N VAL A 113 -9.64 5.25 -13.15
CA VAL A 113 -8.87 5.92 -12.08
C VAL A 113 -9.00 7.43 -12.22
N PRO A 114 -9.53 8.14 -11.20
CA PRO A 114 -9.62 9.60 -11.21
C PRO A 114 -8.25 10.27 -11.40
N THR A 115 -8.23 11.34 -12.17
CA THR A 115 -7.01 12.12 -12.49
C THR A 115 -7.16 13.63 -12.26
N ASP A 116 -8.28 14.04 -11.70
CA ASP A 116 -8.67 15.45 -11.53
C ASP A 116 -8.53 15.98 -10.09
N GLY A 117 -8.11 15.11 -9.14
CA GLY A 117 -7.96 15.50 -7.74
C GLY A 117 -9.29 15.80 -7.03
N SER A 118 -10.40 15.24 -7.50
CA SER A 118 -11.72 15.38 -6.85
C SER A 118 -11.68 14.92 -5.40
N GLU A 119 -12.28 15.71 -4.51
CA GLU A 119 -12.27 15.42 -3.08
C GLU A 119 -13.36 14.41 -2.68
N HIS A 120 -13.01 13.56 -1.73
CA HIS A 120 -13.86 12.54 -1.11
C HIS A 120 -13.61 12.46 0.40
N GLU A 121 -14.37 11.62 1.12
CA GLU A 121 -14.10 11.34 2.53
C GLU A 121 -12.79 10.55 2.68
N LEU A 122 -12.12 10.81 3.81
CA LEU A 122 -10.88 10.11 4.15
C LEU A 122 -11.15 8.64 4.45
N SER A 123 -10.27 7.77 3.96
CA SER A 123 -10.29 6.35 4.28
C SER A 123 -9.09 5.96 5.11
N LEU A 124 -9.32 5.03 6.04
CA LEU A 124 -8.27 4.46 6.86
C LEU A 124 -7.80 3.14 6.24
N PHE A 125 -6.49 3.01 6.13
CA PHE A 125 -5.83 1.82 5.63
C PHE A 125 -4.82 1.26 6.64
N MET A 126 -4.58 -0.02 6.55
CA MET A 126 -3.49 -0.71 7.22
C MET A 126 -2.62 -1.40 6.17
N GLU A 127 -1.33 -1.06 6.18
CA GLU A 127 -0.31 -1.74 5.39
C GLU A 127 0.43 -2.70 6.30
N ASP A 128 0.29 -4.00 6.07
CA ASP A 128 1.06 -5.02 6.78
C ASP A 128 2.14 -5.59 5.86
N THR A 129 3.39 -5.43 6.25
CA THR A 129 4.52 -6.03 5.56
C THR A 129 5.11 -7.15 6.41
N GLY A 130 5.15 -8.35 5.87
CA GLY A 130 5.74 -9.53 6.53
C GLY A 130 7.00 -10.00 5.84
N TRP A 131 7.97 -10.45 6.64
CA TRP A 131 9.27 -10.96 6.18
C TRP A 131 9.43 -12.40 6.58
N PRO A 132 9.07 -13.35 5.68
CA PRO A 132 9.14 -14.78 5.99
C PRO A 132 10.57 -15.30 6.07
N TYR A 133 10.78 -16.32 6.90
CA TYR A 133 11.97 -17.15 6.90
C TYR A 133 11.77 -18.50 6.19
N VAL A 134 10.56 -18.74 5.70
CA VAL A 134 10.20 -19.85 4.80
C VAL A 134 10.18 -19.35 3.34
N PRO A 135 10.03 -20.23 2.34
CA PRO A 135 9.78 -19.82 0.95
C PRO A 135 8.59 -18.85 0.87
N ILE A 136 8.70 -17.81 0.04
CA ILE A 136 7.67 -16.76 -0.06
C ILE A 136 6.31 -17.31 -0.49
N ASP A 137 6.30 -18.36 -1.33
CA ASP A 137 5.06 -18.97 -1.81
C ASP A 137 4.30 -19.69 -0.68
N ASP A 138 5.02 -20.32 0.26
CA ASP A 138 4.42 -20.95 1.44
C ASP A 138 3.81 -19.89 2.37
N TYR A 139 4.48 -18.75 2.52
CA TYR A 139 3.99 -17.63 3.31
C TYR A 139 2.74 -16.98 2.70
N ILE A 140 2.74 -16.76 1.38
CA ILE A 140 1.59 -16.23 0.64
C ILE A 140 0.39 -17.17 0.75
N LYS A 141 0.62 -18.48 0.66
CA LYS A 141 -0.42 -19.49 0.83
C LYS A 141 -0.98 -19.50 2.26
N MET A 142 -0.12 -19.39 3.26
CA MET A 142 -0.54 -19.28 4.66
C MET A 142 -1.43 -18.04 4.87
N TRP A 143 -1.08 -16.89 4.31
CA TRP A 143 -1.92 -15.69 4.39
C TRP A 143 -3.28 -15.87 3.73
N ASP A 144 -3.35 -16.57 2.61
CA ASP A 144 -4.61 -16.93 2.00
C ASP A 144 -5.47 -17.79 2.94
N GLU A 145 -4.92 -18.92 3.38
CA GLU A 145 -5.65 -19.95 4.13
C GLU A 145 -6.02 -19.53 5.56
N LEU A 146 -5.10 -18.89 6.28
CA LEU A 146 -5.27 -18.58 7.70
C LEU A 146 -5.73 -17.14 7.98
N TYR A 147 -5.64 -16.22 7.02
CA TYR A 147 -6.01 -14.83 7.22
C TYR A 147 -7.10 -14.36 6.25
N SER A 148 -6.86 -14.38 4.95
CA SER A 148 -7.77 -13.82 3.94
C SER A 148 -9.11 -14.57 3.88
N GLN A 149 -9.07 -15.89 3.75
CA GLN A 149 -10.30 -16.70 3.66
C GLN A 149 -11.16 -16.66 4.94
N PRO A 150 -10.59 -16.73 6.17
CA PRO A 150 -11.36 -16.55 7.40
C PRO A 150 -12.03 -15.18 7.51
N ILE A 151 -11.32 -14.08 7.17
CA ILE A 151 -11.89 -12.73 7.17
C ILE A 151 -13.06 -12.63 6.18
N THR A 152 -12.89 -13.14 4.96
CA THR A 152 -13.93 -13.13 3.93
C THR A 152 -15.16 -13.92 4.39
N ARG A 153 -14.96 -15.14 4.90
CA ARG A 153 -16.07 -15.97 5.43
C ARG A 153 -16.79 -15.31 6.60
N HIS A 154 -16.04 -14.64 7.48
CA HIS A 154 -16.65 -13.90 8.60
C HIS A 154 -17.53 -12.77 8.09
N ALA A 155 -17.03 -11.98 7.15
CA ALA A 155 -17.79 -10.87 6.55
C ALA A 155 -19.06 -11.36 5.85
N GLU A 156 -18.99 -12.46 5.09
CA GLU A 156 -20.15 -13.09 4.43
C GLU A 156 -21.17 -13.61 5.44
N GLY A 157 -20.71 -14.24 6.52
CA GLY A 157 -21.58 -14.82 7.55
C GLY A 157 -22.26 -13.80 8.47
N THR A 158 -21.61 -12.67 8.74
CA THR A 158 -22.10 -11.66 9.69
C THR A 158 -22.65 -10.40 9.02
N GLY A 159 -22.30 -10.17 7.74
CA GLY A 159 -22.56 -8.91 7.06
C GLY A 159 -21.68 -7.74 7.57
N THR A 160 -20.67 -8.04 8.40
CA THR A 160 -19.79 -7.02 8.98
C THR A 160 -18.37 -7.17 8.44
N VAL A 161 -17.86 -6.11 7.81
CA VAL A 161 -16.49 -6.05 7.30
C VAL A 161 -15.64 -5.23 8.28
N SER A 162 -14.80 -5.90 9.05
CA SER A 162 -13.86 -5.22 9.97
C SER A 162 -12.60 -4.76 9.25
N ILE A 163 -12.07 -5.61 8.36
CA ILE A 163 -10.91 -5.37 7.52
C ILE A 163 -11.27 -5.81 6.11
N ASP A 164 -11.05 -4.95 5.13
CA ASP A 164 -11.30 -5.21 3.72
C ASP A 164 -9.97 -5.26 2.97
N ILE A 165 -9.51 -6.49 2.68
CA ILE A 165 -8.23 -6.71 1.98
C ILE A 165 -8.40 -6.29 0.52
N GLN A 166 -7.84 -5.15 0.16
CA GLN A 166 -7.88 -4.60 -1.19
C GLN A 166 -6.88 -5.31 -2.10
N ALA A 167 -5.68 -5.53 -1.60
CA ALA A 167 -4.62 -6.20 -2.35
C ALA A 167 -3.66 -6.94 -1.43
N CYS A 168 -3.01 -7.94 -2.01
CA CYS A 168 -1.81 -8.56 -1.46
C CYS A 168 -0.74 -8.60 -2.55
N PHE A 169 0.45 -8.17 -2.19
CA PHE A 169 1.59 -8.05 -3.09
C PHE A 169 2.80 -8.80 -2.56
N GLN A 170 3.70 -9.17 -3.45
CA GLN A 170 5.08 -9.55 -3.13
C GLN A 170 6.05 -8.65 -3.87
N ASN A 171 7.24 -8.44 -3.33
CA ASN A 171 8.26 -7.68 -4.03
C ASN A 171 8.76 -8.43 -5.27
N ALA A 172 8.92 -7.70 -6.38
CA ALA A 172 9.47 -8.25 -7.62
C ALA A 172 10.94 -8.62 -7.43
N PHE A 173 11.39 -9.60 -8.21
CA PHE A 173 12.79 -10.00 -8.24
C PHE A 173 13.72 -8.80 -8.47
N GLY A 174 14.76 -8.69 -7.65
CA GLY A 174 15.75 -7.62 -7.75
C GLY A 174 15.35 -6.30 -7.10
N THR A 175 14.21 -6.25 -6.39
CA THR A 175 13.77 -5.08 -5.63
C THR A 175 13.58 -5.42 -4.14
N GLY A 176 13.71 -4.40 -3.27
CA GLY A 176 13.63 -4.58 -1.83
C GLY A 176 14.92 -5.10 -1.20
N LEU A 177 15.01 -5.05 0.12
CA LEU A 177 16.17 -5.51 0.90
C LEU A 177 16.13 -7.02 1.18
N ARG A 178 14.97 -7.60 1.23
CA ARG A 178 14.72 -9.02 1.48
C ARG A 178 13.36 -9.42 0.87
N ARG A 179 13.10 -10.72 0.80
CA ARG A 179 11.78 -11.18 0.38
C ARG A 179 10.73 -10.74 1.37
N GLU A 180 9.63 -10.23 0.84
CA GLU A 180 8.52 -9.71 1.62
C GLU A 180 7.21 -9.85 0.86
N ALA A 181 6.13 -9.94 1.62
CA ALA A 181 4.79 -9.77 1.11
C ALA A 181 4.08 -8.66 1.89
N MET A 182 3.16 -7.98 1.25
CA MET A 182 2.45 -6.82 1.79
C MET A 182 0.95 -6.96 1.57
N LEU A 183 0.19 -6.75 2.63
CA LEU A 183 -1.26 -6.59 2.59
C LEU A 183 -1.60 -5.10 2.56
N TRP A 184 -2.46 -4.71 1.63
CA TRP A 184 -3.07 -3.39 1.55
C TRP A 184 -4.54 -3.51 1.91
N GLN A 185 -4.91 -3.00 3.08
CA GLN A 185 -6.17 -3.29 3.73
C GLN A 185 -6.90 -2.00 4.09
N ARG A 186 -8.14 -1.86 3.63
CA ARG A 186 -9.03 -0.79 4.09
C ARG A 186 -9.66 -1.19 5.42
N ILE A 187 -9.83 -0.21 6.30
CA ILE A 187 -10.52 -0.37 7.59
C ILE A 187 -11.82 0.42 7.51
N PRO A 188 -12.95 -0.25 7.16
CA PRO A 188 -14.22 0.43 7.00
C PRO A 188 -14.79 0.96 8.32
N ASN A 189 -14.47 0.29 9.43
CA ASN A 189 -14.90 0.71 10.77
C ASN A 189 -13.68 1.02 11.65
N PRO A 190 -13.39 2.31 11.93
CA PRO A 190 -12.29 2.72 12.80
C PRO A 190 -12.36 2.17 14.23
N GLU A 191 -13.54 1.80 14.75
CA GLU A 191 -13.70 1.22 16.08
C GLU A 191 -12.97 -0.12 16.20
N THR A 192 -12.84 -0.88 15.10
CA THR A 192 -12.07 -2.12 15.07
C THR A 192 -10.60 -1.87 15.42
N VAL A 193 -10.01 -0.82 14.84
CA VAL A 193 -8.63 -0.46 15.14
C VAL A 193 -8.51 0.07 16.56
N LEU A 194 -9.47 0.86 17.02
CA LEU A 194 -9.48 1.35 18.39
C LEU A 194 -9.45 0.20 19.40
N HIS A 195 -10.21 -0.86 19.15
CA HIS A 195 -10.18 -2.05 20.00
C HIS A 195 -8.80 -2.71 20.01
N LEU A 196 -8.20 -2.92 18.84
CA LEU A 196 -6.85 -3.50 18.72
C LEU A 196 -5.77 -2.66 19.41
N LEU A 197 -5.94 -1.33 19.46
CA LEU A 197 -4.99 -0.41 20.08
C LEU A 197 -5.17 -0.27 21.59
N THR A 198 -6.35 -0.58 22.13
CA THR A 198 -6.71 -0.29 23.52
C THR A 198 -6.93 -1.52 24.39
N HIS A 199 -6.95 -2.70 23.80
CA HIS A 199 -7.15 -3.97 24.50
C HIS A 199 -6.02 -4.94 24.21
N ASP A 200 -5.69 -5.74 25.21
CA ASP A 200 -4.82 -6.89 25.00
C ASP A 200 -5.49 -7.91 24.07
N LEU A 201 -4.68 -8.55 23.24
CA LEU A 201 -5.14 -9.67 22.45
C LEU A 201 -5.57 -10.82 23.38
N ASP A 202 -6.81 -11.28 23.20
CA ASP A 202 -7.37 -12.39 23.97
C ASP A 202 -6.38 -13.57 23.96
N PRO A 203 -6.05 -14.16 25.12
CA PRO A 203 -5.20 -15.35 25.21
C PRO A 203 -5.65 -16.50 24.32
N GLU A 204 -6.95 -16.64 24.05
CA GLU A 204 -7.49 -17.66 23.13
C GLU A 204 -7.02 -17.44 21.69
N MET A 205 -6.74 -16.20 21.29
CA MET A 205 -6.22 -15.86 19.97
C MET A 205 -4.73 -16.16 19.79
N ARG A 206 -4.04 -16.55 20.87
CA ARG A 206 -2.60 -16.87 20.89
C ARG A 206 -2.31 -18.36 21.07
N LYS A 207 -3.30 -19.21 20.88
CA LYS A 207 -3.18 -20.68 21.02
C LYS A 207 -2.92 -21.35 19.68
N PRO A 208 -2.33 -22.57 19.68
CA PRO A 208 -2.25 -23.38 18.48
C PRO A 208 -3.60 -23.53 17.78
N GLY A 209 -3.62 -23.43 16.47
CA GLY A 209 -4.83 -23.40 15.64
C GLY A 209 -5.40 -22.00 15.40
N THR A 210 -4.74 -20.94 15.89
CA THR A 210 -5.12 -19.55 15.58
C THR A 210 -4.09 -18.90 14.67
N TYR A 211 -4.53 -17.93 13.86
CA TYR A 211 -3.64 -17.19 12.96
C TYR A 211 -2.43 -16.60 13.70
N MET A 212 -2.63 -15.97 14.85
CA MET A 212 -1.56 -15.29 15.59
C MET A 212 -0.48 -16.26 16.09
N TYR A 213 -0.84 -17.50 16.37
CA TYR A 213 0.10 -18.53 16.81
C TYR A 213 0.73 -19.26 15.61
N ASP A 214 -0.10 -19.77 14.71
CA ASP A 214 0.36 -20.64 13.63
C ASP A 214 1.20 -19.87 12.59
N SER A 215 0.95 -18.56 12.41
CA SER A 215 1.77 -17.72 11.55
C SER A 215 3.23 -17.57 12.00
N LEU A 216 3.54 -17.87 13.27
CA LEU A 216 4.92 -17.87 13.79
C LEU A 216 5.80 -18.99 13.21
N GLU A 217 5.20 -20.00 12.61
CA GLU A 217 5.95 -21.03 11.84
C GLU A 217 6.49 -20.50 10.52
N TYR A 218 5.98 -19.34 10.05
CA TYR A 218 6.33 -18.73 8.77
C TYR A 218 7.12 -17.44 8.92
N ARG A 219 6.82 -16.65 9.95
CA ARG A 219 7.49 -15.39 10.24
C ARG A 219 7.37 -15.02 11.72
N ASP A 220 8.37 -14.30 12.23
CA ASP A 220 8.32 -13.63 13.55
C ASP A 220 8.50 -12.11 13.43
N GLN A 221 8.79 -11.61 12.23
CA GLN A 221 8.96 -10.18 11.94
C GLN A 221 7.90 -9.70 10.96
N TRP A 222 7.24 -8.62 11.32
CA TRP A 222 6.30 -7.91 10.48
C TRP A 222 6.17 -6.47 10.96
N GLU A 223 5.70 -5.60 10.08
CA GLU A 223 5.42 -4.20 10.36
C GLU A 223 3.99 -3.89 9.94
N SER A 224 3.29 -3.14 10.77
CA SER A 224 1.97 -2.62 10.45
C SER A 224 2.00 -1.11 10.47
N LYS A 225 1.52 -0.48 9.40
CA LYS A 225 1.38 0.97 9.30
C LYS A 225 -0.09 1.32 9.21
N LEU A 226 -0.53 2.23 10.07
CA LEU A 226 -1.86 2.80 9.97
C LEU A 226 -1.77 4.07 9.11
N LEU A 227 -2.49 4.06 7.99
CA LEU A 227 -2.42 5.08 6.96
C LEU A 227 -3.80 5.71 6.77
N ARG A 228 -3.82 6.98 6.39
CA ARG A 228 -5.01 7.72 6.04
C ARG A 228 -4.83 8.31 4.64
N THR A 229 -5.76 8.05 3.73
CA THR A 229 -5.72 8.66 2.40
C THR A 229 -5.83 10.18 2.49
N SER A 230 -5.23 10.90 1.54
CA SER A 230 -5.64 12.28 1.27
C SER A 230 -7.04 12.31 0.67
N LYS A 231 -7.73 13.43 0.82
CA LYS A 231 -9.11 13.62 0.31
C LYS A 231 -9.26 13.44 -1.20
N TRP A 232 -8.16 13.53 -1.93
CA TRP A 232 -8.10 13.46 -3.37
C TRP A 232 -7.39 12.18 -3.88
N SER A 233 -7.02 11.26 -3.00
CA SER A 233 -6.39 9.99 -3.39
C SER A 233 -7.27 9.27 -4.42
N PRO A 234 -6.75 8.86 -5.59
CA PRO A 234 -7.59 8.29 -6.64
C PRO A 234 -8.42 7.09 -6.22
N LEU A 235 -7.83 6.22 -5.40
CA LEU A 235 -8.52 5.12 -4.74
C LEU A 235 -8.53 5.35 -3.22
N TYR A 236 -9.65 4.95 -2.54
CA TYR A 236 -9.88 5.22 -1.13
C TYR A 236 -10.86 4.24 -0.49
#